data_3e9e23278fb3b95be0c07ae495e68751
#
_entry.id   3e9e23278fb3b95be0c07ae495e68751
#
_cell.length_a   1.000
_cell.length_b   1.000
_cell.length_c   1.000
_cell.angle_alpha   90.00
_cell.angle_beta   90.00
_cell.angle_gamma   90.00
#
_symmetry.space_group_name_H-M   'P 1'
#
loop_
_entity.id
_entity.type
_entity.pdbx_description
1 polymer ?
#
loop_
_entity_poly.entity_id
_entity_poly.type
_entity_poly.pdbx_seq_one_letter_code
_entity_poly.pdbx_strand_id
1 'polypeptide(L)'
;MSNEGTTVACIGLGRMGAGIARSIQQAGFTLRVYNRTAAKTQPFADQGATATKSPRDAAAGADVVVTNLMDDASVLETVTGVEGILAGLRPSGIHVDTTTISPRCARRLADLHGENGSRFVAGPVLGRPDVAARGELRTFLAGDAGATKGCRPVVDAYTSLVIDLGEDPGVASSMKLAVNYMLAATVELMGQVFAFGEKSGISPDMLNLVMGAFFGQPALQDYAKLIRSRSFGDPGFTLSGALKDAELMLQAAGDVRAPLPFGGIVRDKMLSAAARGMEDLDWAAISEISRIQAGLA
;
A
#
# COMPACT_ATOMS: atom_id res chain seq x y z
N MET A 1 -7.98 -16.13 22.33
CA MET A 1 -7.34 -15.33 23.40
C MET A 1 -7.85 -13.91 23.21
N SER A 2 -8.31 -13.23 24.28
CA SER A 2 -8.75 -11.83 24.18
C SER A 2 -7.54 -10.97 23.83
N ASN A 3 -7.69 -10.04 22.86
CA ASN A 3 -6.67 -9.06 22.51
C ASN A 3 -6.62 -7.89 23.53
N GLU A 4 -7.41 -8.02 24.61
CA GLU A 4 -7.47 -7.09 25.73
C GLU A 4 -6.10 -7.00 26.42
N GLY A 5 -5.59 -5.77 26.53
CA GLY A 5 -4.29 -5.47 27.12
C GLY A 5 -3.18 -5.17 26.13
N THR A 6 -3.32 -5.49 24.85
CA THR A 6 -2.34 -5.08 23.84
C THR A 6 -2.73 -3.71 23.25
N THR A 7 -1.83 -2.74 23.39
CA THR A 7 -2.03 -1.39 22.84
C THR A 7 -1.38 -1.26 21.46
N VAL A 8 -2.17 -0.87 20.46
CA VAL A 8 -1.73 -0.65 19.10
C VAL A 8 -1.85 0.83 18.75
N ALA A 9 -0.80 1.40 18.18
CA ALA A 9 -0.84 2.74 17.60
C ALA A 9 -0.96 2.64 16.07
N CYS A 10 -1.98 3.29 15.49
CA CYS A 10 -2.11 3.42 14.04
C CYS A 10 -1.78 4.85 13.60
N ILE A 11 -0.78 4.99 12.75
CA ILE A 11 -0.26 6.26 12.27
C ILE A 11 -0.43 6.35 10.75
N GLY A 12 -1.16 7.39 10.30
CA GLY A 12 -1.56 7.54 8.91
C GLY A 12 -2.93 6.94 8.63
N LEU A 13 -3.96 7.80 8.68
CA LEU A 13 -5.37 7.44 8.48
C LEU A 13 -5.85 7.90 7.09
N GLY A 14 -5.07 7.55 6.08
CA GLY A 14 -5.48 7.62 4.68
C GLY A 14 -6.54 6.55 4.37
N ARG A 15 -6.90 6.38 3.09
CA ARG A 15 -7.90 5.38 2.67
C ARG A 15 -7.58 3.96 3.19
N MET A 16 -6.33 3.52 3.03
CA MET A 16 -5.89 2.20 3.48
C MET A 16 -5.71 2.14 4.99
N GLY A 17 -4.96 3.10 5.56
CA GLY A 17 -4.66 3.11 6.99
C GLY A 17 -5.90 3.24 7.87
N ALA A 18 -6.93 3.96 7.43
CA ALA A 18 -8.20 4.02 8.14
C ALA A 18 -8.93 2.67 8.15
N GLY A 19 -8.85 1.91 7.06
CA GLY A 19 -9.38 0.54 7.00
C GLY A 19 -8.64 -0.39 7.96
N ILE A 20 -7.31 -0.37 7.92
CA ILE A 20 -6.45 -1.15 8.83
C ILE A 20 -6.75 -0.81 10.30
N ALA A 21 -6.78 0.49 10.65
CA ALA A 21 -7.07 0.92 12.02
C ALA A 21 -8.45 0.47 12.49
N ARG A 22 -9.46 0.50 11.61
CA ARG A 22 -10.82 0.01 11.93
C ARG A 22 -10.82 -1.48 12.21
N SER A 23 -10.17 -2.29 11.39
CA SER A 23 -10.08 -3.74 11.58
C SER A 23 -9.36 -4.08 12.89
N ILE A 24 -8.29 -3.36 13.24
CA ILE A 24 -7.58 -3.53 14.51
C ILE A 24 -8.49 -3.16 15.68
N GLN A 25 -9.26 -2.05 15.60
CA GLN A 25 -10.19 -1.64 16.63
C GLN A 25 -11.30 -2.67 16.84
N GLN A 26 -11.88 -3.18 15.74
CA GLN A 26 -12.92 -4.21 15.76
C GLN A 26 -12.44 -5.55 16.33
N ALA A 27 -11.15 -5.85 16.20
CA ALA A 27 -10.53 -7.03 16.79
C ALA A 27 -10.31 -6.91 18.31
N GLY A 28 -10.68 -5.79 18.93
CA GLY A 28 -10.65 -5.56 20.39
C GLY A 28 -9.30 -5.12 20.95
N PHE A 29 -8.39 -4.62 20.13
CA PHE A 29 -7.15 -4.00 20.60
C PHE A 29 -7.41 -2.61 21.19
N THR A 30 -6.65 -2.22 22.23
CA THR A 30 -6.62 -0.83 22.70
C THR A 30 -5.94 0.02 21.61
N LEU A 31 -6.69 0.96 21.01
CA LEU A 31 -6.22 1.70 19.85
C LEU A 31 -5.82 3.13 20.21
N ARG A 32 -4.65 3.55 19.74
CA ARG A 32 -4.17 4.94 19.69
C ARG A 32 -4.05 5.33 18.22
N VAL A 33 -4.46 6.54 17.87
CA VAL A 33 -4.46 6.97 16.46
C VAL A 33 -3.81 8.34 16.30
N TYR A 34 -3.02 8.45 15.22
CA TYR A 34 -2.46 9.73 14.80
C TYR A 34 -2.61 9.91 13.28
N ASN A 35 -2.94 11.12 12.90
CA ASN A 35 -2.87 11.56 11.51
C ASN A 35 -2.53 13.04 11.44
N ARG A 36 -1.71 13.46 10.46
CA ARG A 36 -1.34 14.87 10.26
C ARG A 36 -2.57 15.79 10.17
N THR A 37 -3.63 15.34 9.52
CA THR A 37 -4.95 16.00 9.53
C THR A 37 -5.76 15.47 10.70
N ALA A 38 -5.80 16.19 11.83
CA ALA A 38 -6.39 15.75 13.09
C ALA A 38 -7.86 15.30 12.94
N ALA A 39 -8.65 15.94 12.09
CA ALA A 39 -10.05 15.57 11.86
C ALA A 39 -10.25 14.10 11.47
N LYS A 40 -9.23 13.44 10.88
CA LYS A 40 -9.30 12.02 10.52
C LYS A 40 -9.22 11.06 11.72
N THR A 41 -8.81 11.54 12.89
CA THR A 41 -8.79 10.74 14.12
C THR A 41 -10.14 10.67 14.82
N GLN A 42 -11.02 11.66 14.59
CA GLN A 42 -12.29 11.79 15.28
C GLN A 42 -13.21 10.55 15.17
N PRO A 43 -13.43 9.96 13.99
CA PRO A 43 -14.28 8.77 13.87
C PRO A 43 -13.81 7.56 14.69
N PHE A 44 -12.52 7.49 15.00
CA PHE A 44 -11.94 6.45 15.87
C PHE A 44 -12.08 6.79 17.34
N ALA A 45 -11.89 8.08 17.70
CA ALA A 45 -12.07 8.57 19.05
C ALA A 45 -13.52 8.40 19.53
N ASP A 46 -14.49 8.67 18.66
CA ASP A 46 -15.92 8.45 18.93
C ASP A 46 -16.26 6.98 19.23
N GLN A 47 -15.38 6.05 18.82
CA GLN A 47 -15.48 4.62 19.07
C GLN A 47 -14.52 4.12 20.14
N GLY A 48 -13.94 5.01 20.94
CA GLY A 48 -13.13 4.68 22.11
C GLY A 48 -11.61 4.62 21.87
N ALA A 49 -11.12 4.95 20.67
CA ALA A 49 -9.68 5.07 20.45
C ALA A 49 -9.13 6.38 21.05
N THR A 50 -7.86 6.38 21.45
CA THR A 50 -7.18 7.58 21.90
C THR A 50 -6.58 8.35 20.72
N ALA A 51 -7.14 9.51 20.39
CA ALA A 51 -6.54 10.43 19.43
C ALA A 51 -5.29 11.11 20.04
N THR A 52 -4.19 11.11 19.34
CA THR A 52 -2.90 11.60 19.79
C THR A 52 -2.42 12.81 18.99
N LYS A 53 -1.45 13.58 19.53
CA LYS A 53 -1.00 14.86 18.96
C LYS A 53 0.21 14.73 18.05
N SER A 54 0.99 13.63 18.19
CA SER A 54 2.19 13.36 17.41
C SER A 54 2.41 11.86 17.22
N PRO A 55 3.28 11.42 16.27
CA PRO A 55 3.72 10.04 16.17
C PRO A 55 4.37 9.52 17.46
N ARG A 56 5.17 10.35 18.12
CA ARG A 56 5.76 10.07 19.43
C ARG A 56 4.69 9.77 20.49
N ASP A 57 3.70 10.65 20.59
CA ASP A 57 2.59 10.48 21.54
C ASP A 57 1.78 9.21 21.22
N ALA A 58 1.56 8.90 19.93
CA ALA A 58 0.91 7.65 19.53
C ALA A 58 1.73 6.42 19.94
N ALA A 59 3.03 6.43 19.70
CA ALA A 59 3.93 5.32 20.00
C ALA A 59 4.16 5.12 21.51
N ALA A 60 4.02 6.19 22.31
CA ALA A 60 4.21 6.12 23.75
C ALA A 60 3.19 5.18 24.41
N GLY A 61 3.69 4.08 25.00
CA GLY A 61 2.87 3.05 25.64
C GLY A 61 2.21 2.06 24.65
N ALA A 62 2.52 2.14 23.37
CA ALA A 62 2.10 1.12 22.39
C ALA A 62 3.03 -0.10 22.43
N ASP A 63 2.46 -1.28 22.28
CA ASP A 63 3.18 -2.54 22.07
C ASP A 63 3.57 -2.69 20.61
N VAL A 64 2.65 -2.33 19.73
CA VAL A 64 2.83 -2.36 18.27
C VAL A 64 2.40 -1.02 17.66
N VAL A 65 3.25 -0.45 16.83
CA VAL A 65 2.93 0.70 15.98
C VAL A 65 2.71 0.20 14.55
N VAL A 66 1.61 0.59 13.93
CA VAL A 66 1.31 0.30 12.52
C VAL A 66 1.30 1.61 11.74
N THR A 67 2.14 1.73 10.72
CA THR A 67 2.15 2.88 9.82
C THR A 67 1.56 2.54 8.46
N ASN A 68 0.83 3.50 7.87
CA ASN A 68 0.43 3.48 6.46
C ASN A 68 0.51 4.89 5.90
N LEU A 69 1.62 5.18 5.24
CA LEU A 69 1.98 6.51 4.76
C LEU A 69 2.13 6.53 3.24
N MET A 70 2.75 7.58 2.70
CA MET A 70 2.80 7.78 1.25
C MET A 70 4.06 7.17 0.61
N ASP A 71 5.25 7.41 1.20
CA ASP A 71 6.55 7.16 0.58
C ASP A 71 7.68 7.04 1.62
N ASP A 72 8.90 6.78 1.15
CA ASP A 72 10.12 6.68 1.96
C ASP A 72 10.33 7.91 2.85
N ALA A 73 10.14 9.11 2.28
CA ALA A 73 10.40 10.37 2.98
C ALA A 73 9.42 10.55 4.15
N SER A 74 8.13 10.33 3.92
CA SER A 74 7.10 10.46 4.94
C SER A 74 7.25 9.41 6.05
N VAL A 75 7.69 8.18 5.72
CA VAL A 75 7.96 7.15 6.73
C VAL A 75 9.18 7.53 7.57
N LEU A 76 10.30 7.91 6.94
CA LEU A 76 11.51 8.30 7.64
C LEU A 76 11.26 9.51 8.56
N GLU A 77 10.59 10.56 8.08
CA GLU A 77 10.24 11.72 8.90
C GLU A 77 9.37 11.33 10.10
N THR A 78 8.36 10.47 9.88
CA THR A 78 7.46 9.99 10.95
C THR A 78 8.21 9.14 11.97
N VAL A 79 9.23 8.40 11.55
CA VAL A 79 10.02 7.54 12.44
C VAL A 79 11.09 8.33 13.19
N THR A 80 11.88 9.17 12.49
CA THR A 80 13.09 9.80 13.05
C THR A 80 12.92 11.25 13.50
N GLY A 81 11.78 11.89 13.22
CA GLY A 81 11.50 13.27 13.63
C GLY A 81 11.56 13.43 15.15
N VAL A 82 11.72 14.67 15.63
CA VAL A 82 11.76 14.99 17.08
C VAL A 82 10.51 14.48 17.82
N GLU A 83 9.36 14.55 17.16
CA GLU A 83 8.09 13.97 17.62
C GLU A 83 7.77 12.65 16.90
N GLY A 84 8.82 11.93 16.46
CA GLY A 84 8.72 10.70 15.69
C GLY A 84 8.53 9.44 16.56
N ILE A 85 8.31 8.33 15.89
CA ILE A 85 8.03 7.03 16.55
C ILE A 85 9.16 6.61 17.48
N LEU A 86 10.43 6.75 17.06
CA LEU A 86 11.60 6.32 17.84
C LEU A 86 11.71 7.09 19.18
N ALA A 87 11.24 8.34 19.22
CA ALA A 87 11.26 9.13 20.44
C ALA A 87 10.20 8.69 21.49
N GLY A 88 9.19 7.92 21.08
CA GLY A 88 8.10 7.46 21.94
C GLY A 88 8.02 5.95 22.14
N LEU A 89 8.48 5.17 21.17
CA LEU A 89 8.37 3.72 21.20
C LEU A 89 9.31 3.12 22.25
N ARG A 90 8.76 2.31 23.13
CA ARG A 90 9.51 1.65 24.18
C ARG A 90 10.55 0.65 23.63
N PRO A 91 11.60 0.33 24.37
CA PRO A 91 12.48 -0.80 24.04
C PRO A 91 11.65 -2.08 23.84
N SER A 92 12.03 -2.89 22.85
CA SER A 92 11.32 -4.10 22.38
C SER A 92 9.93 -3.83 21.78
N GLY A 93 9.46 -2.58 21.69
CA GLY A 93 8.26 -2.24 20.93
C GLY A 93 8.44 -2.54 19.44
N ILE A 94 7.36 -2.89 18.76
CA ILE A 94 7.41 -3.33 17.36
C ILE A 94 6.77 -2.27 16.48
N HIS A 95 7.48 -1.86 15.41
CA HIS A 95 6.92 -1.04 14.35
C HIS A 95 6.67 -1.90 13.11
N VAL A 96 5.42 -2.02 12.69
CA VAL A 96 5.01 -2.65 11.43
C VAL A 96 4.69 -1.56 10.41
N ASP A 97 5.47 -1.48 9.33
CA ASP A 97 5.18 -0.53 8.26
C ASP A 97 4.45 -1.21 7.10
N THR A 98 3.24 -0.73 6.80
CA THR A 98 2.41 -1.24 5.70
C THR A 98 2.51 -0.39 4.43
N THR A 99 3.37 0.63 4.44
CA THR A 99 3.60 1.53 3.31
C THR A 99 4.37 0.83 2.20
N THR A 100 4.11 1.19 0.95
CA THR A 100 4.98 0.80 -0.15
C THR A 100 6.21 1.70 -0.16
N ILE A 101 7.32 1.18 0.31
CA ILE A 101 8.63 1.85 0.40
C ILE A 101 9.72 1.07 -0.34
N SER A 102 10.84 1.73 -0.61
CA SER A 102 11.99 1.07 -1.22
C SER A 102 12.60 0.00 -0.29
N PRO A 103 13.20 -1.07 -0.86
CA PRO A 103 13.91 -2.07 -0.06
C PRO A 103 15.04 -1.48 0.78
N ARG A 104 15.69 -0.43 0.28
CA ARG A 104 16.73 0.31 1.00
C ARG A 104 16.16 1.04 2.21
N CYS A 105 15.00 1.70 2.05
CA CYS A 105 14.33 2.37 3.16
C CYS A 105 13.91 1.37 4.24
N ALA A 106 13.35 0.22 3.86
CA ALA A 106 12.97 -0.82 4.82
C ALA A 106 14.14 -1.33 5.66
N ARG A 107 15.31 -1.59 5.05
CA ARG A 107 16.53 -1.97 5.78
C ARG A 107 17.03 -0.84 6.67
N ARG A 108 17.03 0.41 6.17
CA ARG A 108 17.42 1.57 6.98
C ARG A 108 16.53 1.75 8.22
N LEU A 109 15.23 1.51 8.10
CA LEU A 109 14.30 1.55 9.23
C LEU A 109 14.60 0.44 10.24
N ALA A 110 14.95 -0.76 9.79
CA ALA A 110 15.35 -1.85 10.68
C ALA A 110 16.63 -1.50 11.47
N ASP A 111 17.63 -0.90 10.82
CA ASP A 111 18.84 -0.42 11.48
C ASP A 111 18.53 0.61 12.56
N LEU A 112 17.75 1.64 12.22
CA LEU A 112 17.36 2.73 13.13
C LEU A 112 16.57 2.22 14.35
N HIS A 113 15.66 1.26 14.14
CA HIS A 113 14.93 0.64 15.23
C HIS A 113 15.84 -0.22 16.11
N GLY A 114 16.77 -0.97 15.49
CA GLY A 114 17.78 -1.75 16.22
C GLY A 114 18.68 -0.86 17.11
N GLU A 115 19.15 0.27 16.57
CA GLU A 115 19.94 1.27 17.34
C GLU A 115 19.16 1.84 18.52
N ASN A 116 17.82 1.95 18.40
CA ASN A 116 16.92 2.44 19.46
C ASN A 116 16.42 1.34 20.41
N GLY A 117 16.86 0.08 20.23
CA GLY A 117 16.40 -1.07 21.03
C GLY A 117 14.97 -1.52 20.76
N SER A 118 14.30 -0.97 19.75
CA SER A 118 12.99 -1.37 19.24
C SER A 118 13.13 -2.26 18.01
N ARG A 119 12.04 -2.71 17.42
CA ARG A 119 12.05 -3.65 16.30
C ARG A 119 11.22 -3.16 15.13
N PHE A 120 11.70 -3.42 13.91
CA PHE A 120 11.00 -3.08 12.68
C PHE A 120 10.57 -4.34 11.92
N VAL A 121 9.36 -4.30 11.36
CA VAL A 121 8.81 -5.33 10.48
C VAL A 121 8.23 -4.63 9.25
N ALA A 122 8.67 -5.01 8.07
CA ALA A 122 8.02 -4.62 6.84
C ALA A 122 6.80 -5.50 6.61
N GLY A 123 5.63 -4.87 6.46
CA GLY A 123 4.35 -5.53 6.26
C GLY A 123 3.53 -4.90 5.15
N PRO A 124 4.08 -4.64 3.93
CA PRO A 124 3.34 -4.01 2.85
C PRO A 124 2.15 -4.88 2.44
N VAL A 125 1.01 -4.23 2.20
CA VAL A 125 -0.27 -4.91 1.98
C VAL A 125 -0.70 -4.94 0.52
N LEU A 126 -1.48 -5.95 0.18
CA LEU A 126 -2.18 -6.11 -1.10
C LEU A 126 -3.69 -6.07 -0.86
N GLY A 127 -4.36 -5.24 -1.62
CA GLY A 127 -5.80 -5.05 -1.58
C GLY A 127 -6.19 -3.59 -1.78
N ARG A 128 -7.48 -3.35 -1.82
CA ARG A 128 -8.09 -2.01 -1.96
C ARG A 128 -8.62 -1.54 -0.59
N PRO A 129 -8.99 -0.26 -0.44
CA PRO A 129 -9.47 0.27 0.85
C PRO A 129 -10.71 -0.45 1.41
N ASP A 130 -11.60 -0.91 0.56
CA ASP A 130 -12.78 -1.71 0.97
C ASP A 130 -12.39 -3.07 1.54
N VAL A 131 -11.36 -3.71 0.97
CA VAL A 131 -10.79 -4.97 1.47
C VAL A 131 -10.10 -4.76 2.83
N ALA A 132 -9.40 -3.62 2.99
CA ALA A 132 -8.79 -3.23 4.28
C ALA A 132 -9.84 -3.08 5.37
N ALA A 133 -11.00 -2.47 5.06
CA ALA A 133 -12.08 -2.25 6.02
C ALA A 133 -12.78 -3.55 6.46
N ARG A 134 -12.63 -4.64 5.69
CA ARG A 134 -13.16 -5.97 6.04
C ARG A 134 -12.14 -6.87 6.74
N GLY A 135 -10.89 -6.41 6.93
CA GLY A 135 -9.82 -7.23 7.49
C GLY A 135 -9.31 -8.35 6.56
N GLU A 136 -9.48 -8.18 5.25
CA GLU A 136 -9.23 -9.23 4.25
C GLU A 136 -7.99 -8.93 3.39
N LEU A 137 -7.12 -8.03 3.80
CA LEU A 137 -5.88 -7.74 3.09
C LEU A 137 -4.98 -8.98 3.03
N ARG A 138 -4.05 -8.97 2.09
CA ARG A 138 -2.92 -9.89 2.07
C ARG A 138 -1.65 -9.11 2.37
N THR A 139 -0.68 -9.70 3.05
CA THR A 139 0.57 -9.03 3.36
C THR A 139 1.78 -9.92 3.13
N PHE A 140 2.89 -9.28 2.79
CA PHE A 140 4.23 -9.84 2.84
C PHE A 140 4.86 -9.38 4.15
N LEU A 141 5.27 -10.31 4.99
CA LEU A 141 5.83 -9.98 6.30
C LEU A 141 7.31 -10.36 6.32
N ALA A 142 8.18 -9.42 6.68
CA ALA A 142 9.60 -9.69 6.85
C ALA A 142 10.22 -8.81 7.93
N GLY A 143 11.11 -9.37 8.74
CA GLY A 143 11.81 -8.71 9.84
C GLY A 143 12.26 -9.72 10.89
N ASP A 144 12.80 -9.22 12.01
CA ASP A 144 13.21 -10.07 13.13
C ASP A 144 12.16 -11.14 13.49
N ALA A 145 12.55 -12.39 13.63
CA ALA A 145 11.63 -13.52 13.86
C ALA A 145 10.80 -13.37 15.15
N GLY A 146 11.36 -12.77 16.19
CA GLY A 146 10.63 -12.46 17.43
C GLY A 146 9.60 -11.35 17.22
N ALA A 147 9.95 -10.33 16.43
CA ALA A 147 9.05 -9.23 16.10
C ALA A 147 7.90 -9.66 15.19
N THR A 148 8.18 -10.43 14.12
CA THR A 148 7.14 -10.95 13.23
C THR A 148 6.14 -11.83 13.98
N LYS A 149 6.62 -12.68 14.89
CA LYS A 149 5.77 -13.46 15.78
C LYS A 149 4.98 -12.58 16.74
N GLY A 150 5.62 -11.56 17.33
CA GLY A 150 4.99 -10.66 18.31
C GLY A 150 3.89 -9.78 17.73
N CYS A 151 4.06 -9.27 16.51
CA CYS A 151 3.05 -8.45 15.83
C CYS A 151 1.96 -9.28 15.12
N ARG A 152 2.13 -10.59 15.01
CA ARG A 152 1.24 -11.46 14.23
C ARG A 152 -0.24 -11.32 14.59
N PRO A 153 -0.65 -11.28 15.88
CA PRO A 153 -2.06 -11.08 16.23
C PRO A 153 -2.65 -9.76 15.71
N VAL A 154 -1.83 -8.69 15.68
CA VAL A 154 -2.24 -7.39 15.14
C VAL A 154 -2.34 -7.44 13.62
N VAL A 155 -1.39 -8.09 12.96
CA VAL A 155 -1.40 -8.28 11.49
C VAL A 155 -2.60 -9.11 11.05
N ASP A 156 -2.91 -10.18 11.76
CA ASP A 156 -4.07 -11.05 11.47
C ASP A 156 -5.42 -10.31 11.60
N ALA A 157 -5.49 -9.22 12.38
CA ALA A 157 -6.71 -8.43 12.51
C ALA A 157 -7.12 -7.73 11.20
N TYR A 158 -6.18 -7.42 10.31
CA TYR A 158 -6.47 -6.71 9.05
C TYR A 158 -6.10 -7.52 7.80
N THR A 159 -5.69 -8.79 7.96
CA THR A 159 -5.27 -9.63 6.83
C THR A 159 -5.96 -10.99 6.82
N SER A 160 -6.25 -11.50 5.63
CA SER A 160 -6.74 -12.88 5.41
C SER A 160 -5.61 -13.86 5.03
N LEU A 161 -4.45 -13.33 4.62
CA LEU A 161 -3.28 -14.12 4.24
C LEU A 161 -2.00 -13.35 4.57
N VAL A 162 -1.11 -14.00 5.31
CA VAL A 162 0.24 -13.51 5.59
C VAL A 162 1.25 -14.45 4.95
N ILE A 163 2.13 -13.90 4.11
CA ILE A 163 3.24 -14.61 3.48
C ILE A 163 4.51 -14.13 4.16
N ASP A 164 5.12 -15.00 4.96
CA ASP A 164 6.38 -14.73 5.63
C ASP A 164 7.54 -14.86 4.64
N LEU A 165 8.38 -13.82 4.57
CA LEU A 165 9.52 -13.74 3.65
C LEU A 165 10.87 -13.70 4.38
N GLY A 166 10.89 -14.06 5.68
CA GLY A 166 12.10 -14.16 6.48
C GLY A 166 12.53 -12.86 7.13
N GLU A 167 13.81 -12.73 7.43
CA GLU A 167 14.32 -11.69 8.33
C GLU A 167 14.71 -10.37 7.67
N ASP A 168 14.98 -10.34 6.35
CA ASP A 168 15.33 -9.10 5.64
C ASP A 168 14.07 -8.32 5.22
N PRO A 169 13.76 -7.17 5.87
CA PRO A 169 12.57 -6.39 5.56
C PRO A 169 12.56 -5.85 4.11
N GLY A 170 13.72 -5.70 3.49
CA GLY A 170 13.84 -5.31 2.10
C GLY A 170 13.23 -6.32 1.12
N VAL A 171 13.16 -7.60 1.50
CA VAL A 171 12.55 -8.65 0.66
C VAL A 171 11.03 -8.46 0.56
N ALA A 172 10.36 -8.10 1.67
CA ALA A 172 8.91 -7.81 1.64
C ALA A 172 8.61 -6.58 0.77
N SER A 173 9.41 -5.52 0.87
CA SER A 173 9.29 -4.34 0.00
C SER A 173 9.54 -4.71 -1.48
N SER A 174 10.57 -5.49 -1.78
CA SER A 174 10.85 -5.97 -3.14
C SER A 174 9.69 -6.78 -3.72
N MET A 175 9.11 -7.68 -2.93
CA MET A 175 7.97 -8.50 -3.35
C MET A 175 6.74 -7.61 -3.63
N LYS A 176 6.48 -6.61 -2.78
CA LYS A 176 5.40 -5.63 -3.01
C LYS A 176 5.58 -4.88 -4.32
N LEU A 177 6.79 -4.40 -4.59
CA LEU A 177 7.12 -3.70 -5.84
C LEU A 177 6.96 -4.62 -7.06
N ALA A 178 7.41 -5.87 -6.97
CA ALA A 178 7.25 -6.85 -8.05
C ALA A 178 5.77 -7.11 -8.39
N VAL A 179 4.91 -7.26 -7.36
CA VAL A 179 3.46 -7.45 -7.57
C VAL A 179 2.82 -6.20 -8.16
N ASN A 180 3.17 -5.00 -7.67
CA ASN A 180 2.63 -3.76 -8.22
C ASN A 180 3.06 -3.56 -9.68
N TYR A 181 4.31 -3.92 -10.04
CA TYR A 181 4.75 -3.91 -11.43
C TYR A 181 3.92 -4.83 -12.32
N MET A 182 3.72 -6.08 -11.89
CA MET A 182 2.90 -7.03 -12.63
C MET A 182 1.48 -6.49 -12.86
N LEU A 183 0.88 -5.88 -11.84
CA LEU A 183 -0.45 -5.26 -11.96
C LEU A 183 -0.43 -4.07 -12.92
N ALA A 184 0.56 -3.16 -12.81
CA ALA A 184 0.69 -2.01 -13.69
C ALA A 184 0.87 -2.43 -15.16
N ALA A 185 1.73 -3.41 -15.41
CA ALA A 185 1.93 -3.97 -16.73
C ALA A 185 0.64 -4.60 -17.29
N THR A 186 -0.11 -5.30 -16.44
CA THR A 186 -1.40 -5.90 -16.83
C THR A 186 -2.46 -4.85 -17.15
N VAL A 187 -2.56 -3.78 -16.36
CA VAL A 187 -3.49 -2.66 -16.60
C VAL A 187 -3.15 -1.98 -17.94
N GLU A 188 -1.87 -1.73 -18.21
CA GLU A 188 -1.44 -1.15 -19.48
C GLU A 188 -1.76 -2.08 -20.65
N LEU A 189 -1.48 -3.39 -20.53
CA LEU A 189 -1.82 -4.39 -21.55
C LEU A 189 -3.33 -4.41 -21.82
N MET A 190 -4.16 -4.40 -20.78
CA MET A 190 -5.61 -4.30 -20.91
C MET A 190 -6.03 -3.05 -21.68
N GLY A 191 -5.45 -1.89 -21.36
CA GLY A 191 -5.73 -0.64 -22.07
C GLY A 191 -5.45 -0.74 -23.57
N GLN A 192 -4.31 -1.33 -23.93
CA GLN A 192 -3.96 -1.56 -25.35
C GLN A 192 -4.92 -2.50 -26.04
N VAL A 193 -5.31 -3.61 -25.39
CA VAL A 193 -6.27 -4.59 -25.96
C VAL A 193 -7.65 -3.96 -26.17
N PHE A 194 -8.14 -3.15 -25.23
CA PHE A 194 -9.40 -2.43 -25.41
C PHE A 194 -9.32 -1.45 -26.58
N ALA A 195 -8.26 -0.64 -26.66
CA ALA A 195 -8.07 0.32 -27.76
C ALA A 195 -8.00 -0.39 -29.13
N PHE A 196 -7.23 -1.48 -29.23
CA PHE A 196 -7.16 -2.30 -30.46
C PHE A 196 -8.53 -2.89 -30.82
N GLY A 197 -9.24 -3.48 -29.86
CA GLY A 197 -10.51 -4.11 -30.06
C GLY A 197 -11.57 -3.13 -30.56
N GLU A 198 -11.68 -1.95 -29.94
CA GLU A 198 -12.59 -0.88 -30.37
C GLU A 198 -12.28 -0.42 -31.81
N LYS A 199 -11.00 -0.24 -32.15
CA LYS A 199 -10.57 0.09 -33.52
C LYS A 199 -10.91 -1.03 -34.53
N SER A 200 -10.99 -2.27 -34.06
CA SER A 200 -11.35 -3.46 -34.88
C SER A 200 -12.87 -3.73 -34.88
N GLY A 201 -13.70 -2.86 -34.31
CA GLY A 201 -15.15 -3.00 -34.27
C GLY A 201 -15.66 -3.95 -33.19
N ILE A 202 -14.84 -4.34 -32.20
CA ILE A 202 -15.26 -5.16 -31.06
C ILE A 202 -15.78 -4.23 -29.96
N SER A 203 -16.97 -4.52 -29.44
CA SER A 203 -17.53 -3.69 -28.37
C SER A 203 -16.73 -3.85 -27.05
N PRO A 204 -16.61 -2.79 -26.21
CA PRO A 204 -16.02 -2.87 -24.90
C PRO A 204 -16.65 -3.94 -23.99
N ASP A 205 -17.95 -4.19 -24.13
CA ASP A 205 -18.65 -5.24 -23.37
C ASP A 205 -18.18 -6.63 -23.74
N MET A 206 -17.96 -6.91 -25.03
CA MET A 206 -17.44 -8.18 -25.50
C MET A 206 -15.99 -8.39 -25.05
N LEU A 207 -15.17 -7.35 -25.12
CA LEU A 207 -13.79 -7.40 -24.61
C LEU A 207 -13.77 -7.69 -23.10
N ASN A 208 -14.62 -7.01 -22.31
CA ASN A 208 -14.74 -7.27 -20.90
C ASN A 208 -15.21 -8.69 -20.58
N LEU A 209 -16.16 -9.23 -21.35
CA LEU A 209 -16.61 -10.63 -21.21
C LEU A 209 -15.47 -11.62 -21.41
N VAL A 210 -14.70 -11.45 -22.49
CA VAL A 210 -13.57 -12.31 -22.81
C VAL A 210 -12.47 -12.18 -21.76
N MET A 211 -12.12 -10.95 -21.35
CA MET A 211 -11.15 -10.73 -20.28
C MET A 211 -11.55 -11.41 -18.97
N GLY A 212 -12.84 -11.34 -18.61
CA GLY A 212 -13.36 -12.02 -17.41
C GLY A 212 -13.26 -13.55 -17.49
N ALA A 213 -13.38 -14.13 -18.68
CA ALA A 213 -13.24 -15.57 -18.87
C ALA A 213 -11.78 -16.05 -18.77
N PHE A 214 -10.82 -15.24 -19.25
CA PHE A 214 -9.39 -15.63 -19.25
C PHE A 214 -8.64 -15.17 -17.98
N PHE A 215 -8.99 -14.03 -17.40
CA PHE A 215 -8.36 -13.49 -16.19
C PHE A 215 -9.28 -13.67 -14.98
N GLY A 216 -9.41 -14.91 -14.49
CA GLY A 216 -10.32 -15.28 -13.39
C GLY A 216 -10.03 -14.63 -12.02
N GLN A 217 -9.00 -13.77 -11.91
CA GLN A 217 -8.69 -13.06 -10.68
C GLN A 217 -9.60 -11.83 -10.51
N PRO A 218 -10.32 -11.69 -9.38
CA PRO A 218 -11.25 -10.58 -9.15
C PRO A 218 -10.64 -9.19 -9.38
N ALA A 219 -9.40 -8.98 -8.92
CA ALA A 219 -8.72 -7.70 -9.09
C ALA A 219 -8.51 -7.32 -10.57
N LEU A 220 -8.16 -8.27 -11.43
CA LEU A 220 -7.96 -8.02 -12.86
C LEU A 220 -9.31 -7.76 -13.56
N GLN A 221 -10.36 -8.45 -13.12
CA GLN A 221 -11.72 -8.20 -13.63
C GLN A 221 -12.20 -6.79 -13.27
N ASP A 222 -11.90 -6.30 -12.06
CA ASP A 222 -12.28 -4.96 -11.63
C ASP A 222 -11.54 -3.88 -12.43
N TYR A 223 -10.26 -4.07 -12.74
CA TYR A 223 -9.54 -3.17 -13.65
C TYR A 223 -10.11 -3.21 -15.07
N ALA A 224 -10.46 -4.38 -15.60
CA ALA A 224 -11.12 -4.47 -16.90
C ALA A 224 -12.47 -3.71 -16.92
N LYS A 225 -13.24 -3.77 -15.83
CA LYS A 225 -14.48 -2.98 -15.68
C LYS A 225 -14.21 -1.48 -15.66
N LEU A 226 -13.20 -1.01 -14.88
CA LEU A 226 -12.82 0.40 -14.82
C LEU A 226 -12.39 0.94 -16.20
N ILE A 227 -11.57 0.18 -16.94
CA ILE A 227 -11.14 0.55 -18.30
C ILE A 227 -12.35 0.62 -19.24
N ARG A 228 -13.23 -0.38 -19.21
CA ARG A 228 -14.44 -0.42 -20.04
C ARG A 228 -15.38 0.76 -19.79
N SER A 229 -15.62 1.07 -18.51
CA SER A 229 -16.55 2.13 -18.10
C SER A 229 -15.94 3.52 -18.11
N ARG A 230 -14.61 3.62 -18.23
CA ARG A 230 -13.84 4.88 -18.09
C ARG A 230 -14.15 5.64 -16.79
N SER A 231 -14.48 4.91 -15.72
CA SER A 231 -14.90 5.48 -14.43
C SER A 231 -13.70 5.55 -13.46
N PHE A 232 -12.82 6.52 -13.64
CA PHE A 232 -11.56 6.63 -12.89
C PHE A 232 -11.62 7.63 -11.72
N GLY A 233 -12.75 8.31 -11.52
CA GLY A 233 -12.88 9.43 -10.57
C GLY A 233 -12.95 9.05 -9.09
N ASP A 234 -13.20 7.77 -8.75
CA ASP A 234 -13.09 7.25 -7.37
C ASP A 234 -11.98 6.22 -7.28
N PRO A 235 -10.71 6.68 -7.16
CA PRO A 235 -9.56 5.80 -7.24
C PRO A 235 -9.46 4.88 -6.04
N GLY A 236 -9.33 3.58 -6.29
CA GLY A 236 -8.83 2.64 -5.29
C GLY A 236 -7.34 2.84 -5.01
N PHE A 237 -6.59 3.22 -6.06
CA PHE A 237 -5.19 3.61 -6.02
C PHE A 237 -4.94 4.70 -7.07
N THR A 238 -4.35 5.83 -6.66
CA THR A 238 -4.15 6.98 -7.54
C THR A 238 -3.04 6.75 -8.57
N LEU A 239 -3.14 7.42 -9.71
CA LEU A 239 -2.10 7.38 -10.74
C LEU A 239 -0.76 7.91 -10.20
N SER A 240 -0.77 8.98 -9.40
CA SER A 240 0.45 9.51 -8.74
C SER A 240 1.10 8.48 -7.82
N GLY A 241 0.31 7.75 -7.05
CA GLY A 241 0.81 6.65 -6.21
C GLY A 241 1.43 5.51 -7.03
N ALA A 242 0.78 5.14 -8.14
CA ALA A 242 1.28 4.10 -9.04
C ALA A 242 2.55 4.51 -9.78
N LEU A 243 2.65 5.77 -10.20
CA LEU A 243 3.86 6.33 -10.82
C LEU A 243 5.05 6.25 -9.85
N LYS A 244 4.86 6.68 -8.61
CA LYS A 244 5.87 6.54 -7.55
C LYS A 244 6.30 5.07 -7.38
N ASP A 245 5.37 4.14 -7.34
CA ASP A 245 5.67 2.71 -7.19
C ASP A 245 6.45 2.17 -8.41
N ALA A 246 6.11 2.60 -9.63
CA ALA A 246 6.85 2.24 -10.85
C ALA A 246 8.30 2.76 -10.81
N GLU A 247 8.51 3.99 -10.33
CA GLU A 247 9.85 4.58 -10.16
C GLU A 247 10.66 3.83 -9.10
N LEU A 248 10.07 3.52 -7.95
CA LEU A 248 10.71 2.73 -6.89
C LEU A 248 11.12 1.34 -7.40
N MET A 249 10.26 0.72 -8.18
CA MET A 249 10.53 -0.60 -8.76
C MET A 249 11.69 -0.55 -9.76
N LEU A 250 11.71 0.43 -10.66
CA LEU A 250 12.81 0.60 -11.62
C LEU A 250 14.14 0.88 -10.89
N GLN A 251 14.11 1.69 -9.83
CA GLN A 251 15.27 1.94 -9.00
C GLN A 251 15.75 0.66 -8.30
N ALA A 252 14.85 -0.07 -7.64
CA ALA A 252 15.19 -1.31 -6.94
C ALA A 252 15.74 -2.39 -7.89
N ALA A 253 15.19 -2.48 -9.10
CA ALA A 253 15.70 -3.37 -10.14
C ALA A 253 17.10 -2.96 -10.60
N GLY A 254 17.36 -1.65 -10.76
CA GLY A 254 18.68 -1.11 -11.08
C GLY A 254 19.72 -1.44 -10.00
N ASP A 255 19.35 -1.32 -8.72
CA ASP A 255 20.23 -1.61 -7.58
C ASP A 255 20.73 -3.08 -7.60
N VAL A 256 19.88 -4.01 -8.06
CA VAL A 256 20.23 -5.45 -8.18
C VAL A 256 20.61 -5.86 -9.61
N ARG A 257 20.76 -4.91 -10.53
CA ARG A 257 21.09 -5.12 -11.96
C ARG A 257 20.12 -6.06 -12.68
N ALA A 258 18.83 -6.00 -12.33
CA ALA A 258 17.76 -6.72 -13.01
C ALA A 258 17.09 -5.81 -14.06
N PRO A 259 17.29 -5.99 -15.37
CA PRO A 259 16.67 -5.12 -16.36
C PRO A 259 15.15 -5.36 -16.43
N LEU A 260 14.39 -4.27 -16.46
CA LEU A 260 12.93 -4.28 -16.59
C LEU A 260 12.50 -3.41 -17.78
N PRO A 261 12.70 -3.85 -19.01
CA PRO A 261 12.45 -3.02 -20.20
C PRO A 261 10.99 -2.57 -20.30
N PHE A 262 10.04 -3.40 -19.92
CA PHE A 262 8.62 -3.04 -19.92
C PHE A 262 8.25 -2.02 -18.82
N GLY A 263 9.02 -1.96 -17.74
CA GLY A 263 8.83 -1.00 -16.65
C GLY A 263 8.98 0.45 -17.09
N GLY A 264 9.95 0.75 -17.95
CA GLY A 264 10.10 2.06 -18.56
C GLY A 264 8.88 2.48 -19.40
N ILE A 265 8.33 1.56 -20.17
CA ILE A 265 7.13 1.80 -20.98
C ILE A 265 5.94 2.14 -20.08
N VAL A 266 5.73 1.38 -19.00
CA VAL A 266 4.63 1.62 -18.04
C VAL A 266 4.79 2.96 -17.36
N ARG A 267 6.01 3.27 -16.86
CA ARG A 267 6.30 4.57 -16.23
C ARG A 267 6.04 5.74 -17.19
N ASP A 268 6.52 5.66 -18.43
CA ASP A 268 6.37 6.73 -19.41
C ASP A 268 4.89 6.96 -19.79
N LYS A 269 4.09 5.90 -19.81
CA LYS A 269 2.63 6.01 -19.95
C LYS A 269 2.00 6.71 -18.75
N MET A 270 2.40 6.40 -17.53
CA MET A 270 1.93 7.07 -16.32
C MET A 270 2.33 8.54 -16.30
N LEU A 271 3.57 8.89 -16.68
CA LEU A 271 4.02 10.26 -16.85
C LEU A 271 3.20 11.02 -17.91
N SER A 272 2.87 10.34 -19.02
CA SER A 272 2.02 10.92 -20.07
C SER A 272 0.59 11.19 -19.58
N ALA A 273 0.05 10.36 -18.72
CA ALA A 273 -1.26 10.56 -18.09
C ALA A 273 -1.21 11.70 -17.05
N ALA A 274 -0.20 11.71 -16.20
CA ALA A 274 0.04 12.78 -15.22
C ALA A 274 0.16 14.15 -15.90
N ALA A 275 0.96 14.26 -16.97
CA ALA A 275 1.08 15.48 -17.76
C ALA A 275 -0.25 15.99 -18.38
N ARG A 276 -1.31 15.19 -18.31
CA ARG A 276 -2.68 15.53 -18.75
C ARG A 276 -3.64 15.77 -17.59
N GLY A 277 -3.13 15.89 -16.36
CA GLY A 277 -3.94 16.18 -15.18
C GLY A 277 -4.72 14.98 -14.65
N MET A 278 -4.20 13.75 -14.86
CA MET A 278 -4.86 12.53 -14.40
C MET A 278 -4.28 11.97 -13.08
N GLU A 279 -3.45 12.73 -12.37
CA GLU A 279 -2.70 12.30 -11.18
C GLU A 279 -3.60 11.78 -10.06
N ASP A 280 -4.77 12.39 -9.90
CA ASP A 280 -5.73 12.08 -8.86
C ASP A 280 -6.75 11.00 -9.26
N LEU A 281 -6.74 10.56 -10.51
CA LEU A 281 -7.58 9.48 -11.01
C LEU A 281 -7.03 8.11 -10.59
N ASP A 282 -7.87 7.07 -10.72
CA ASP A 282 -7.39 5.69 -10.57
C ASP A 282 -6.31 5.40 -11.62
N TRP A 283 -5.28 4.66 -11.23
CA TRP A 283 -4.14 4.37 -12.10
C TRP A 283 -4.54 3.63 -13.40
N ALA A 284 -5.70 2.96 -13.43
CA ALA A 284 -6.26 2.39 -14.67
C ALA A 284 -6.50 3.46 -15.74
N ALA A 285 -6.49 4.76 -15.39
CA ALA A 285 -6.56 5.87 -16.34
C ALA A 285 -5.38 5.92 -17.33
N ILE A 286 -4.27 5.19 -17.08
CA ILE A 286 -3.21 5.01 -18.11
C ILE A 286 -3.76 4.42 -19.40
N SER A 287 -4.86 3.68 -19.36
CA SER A 287 -5.54 3.16 -20.54
C SER A 287 -6.03 4.26 -21.49
N GLU A 288 -6.33 5.47 -20.98
CA GLU A 288 -6.70 6.62 -21.81
C GLU A 288 -5.55 7.06 -22.73
N ILE A 289 -4.30 6.88 -22.29
CA ILE A 289 -3.14 7.17 -23.13
C ILE A 289 -3.10 6.22 -24.32
N SER A 290 -3.43 4.93 -24.13
CA SER A 290 -3.54 3.96 -25.22
C SER A 290 -4.67 4.34 -26.19
N ARG A 291 -5.83 4.79 -25.68
CA ARG A 291 -6.94 5.28 -26.49
C ARG A 291 -6.53 6.51 -27.33
N ILE A 292 -5.93 7.51 -26.70
CA ILE A 292 -5.44 8.73 -27.37
C ILE A 292 -4.45 8.37 -28.47
N GLN A 293 -3.48 7.50 -28.19
CA GLN A 293 -2.49 7.03 -29.16
C GLN A 293 -3.13 6.25 -30.30
N ALA A 294 -4.23 5.54 -30.05
CA ALA A 294 -5.02 4.87 -31.07
C ALA A 294 -5.97 5.81 -31.85
N GLY A 295 -6.03 7.09 -31.51
CA GLY A 295 -6.96 8.06 -32.13
C GLY A 295 -8.43 7.78 -31.78
N LEU A 296 -8.70 7.22 -30.60
CA LEU A 296 -10.03 7.07 -30.02
C LEU A 296 -10.29 8.28 -29.11
N ALA A 297 -11.38 9.01 -29.35
CA ALA A 297 -11.79 10.17 -28.54
C ALA A 297 -12.43 9.73 -27.20
#